data_abb3503eedb7df4ea5884120ed0e15b2
#
_entry.id   abb3503eedb7df4ea5884120ed0e15b2
#
_cell.length_a   1.000
_cell.length_b   1.000
_cell.length_c   1.000
_cell.angle_alpha   90.00
_cell.angle_beta   90.00
_cell.angle_gamma   90.00
#
_symmetry.space_group_name_H-M   'P 1'
#
loop_
_entity.id
_entity.type
_entity.pdbx_description
1 polymer ?
#
loop_
_entity_poly.entity_id
_entity_poly.type
_entity_poly.pdbx_seq_one_letter_code
_entity_poly.pdbx_strand_id
1 'polypeptide(L)'
;MLVRLIPFVFVVLWASGFVGARFGLQYAEPATLLTIRMLANVGLFLLLITLLRRSIPQGKLFWHSCAVGVLIHGFYLGGTYIAIDLGMPAGLSSLLVGIQPILTAILLVVFSREQFKVSQWIGLALGFVGISLVLIGKTQWQEEAHKFAAIALCVLSLIGITLGTLYQKRFCQGADMVGSAMVQYLAAACLFLPYAMHFESMEVDWTVEFVLTLIWLVVVLSCVAILLLLYMVEHGASSKVASVFYLVPPTTAIQAWLVFGESFDGLGMLGFGFAATAVYLVVKAPSGPSTRIRRSKPMISRSQ
;
A
#
# COMPACT_ATOMS: atom_id res chain seq x y z
N MET A 1 23.39 -14.12 8.56
CA MET A 1 22.33 -13.95 9.56
C MET A 1 21.51 -12.70 9.34
N LEU A 2 22.11 -11.53 9.07
CA LEU A 2 21.40 -10.25 8.80
C LEU A 2 20.37 -10.34 7.65
N VAL A 3 20.70 -10.97 6.52
CA VAL A 3 19.80 -11.07 5.34
C VAL A 3 18.47 -11.77 5.67
N ARG A 4 18.44 -12.66 6.65
CA ARG A 4 17.21 -13.34 7.09
C ARG A 4 16.27 -12.43 7.89
N LEU A 5 16.77 -11.32 8.42
CA LEU A 5 15.99 -10.35 9.20
C LEU A 5 15.33 -9.28 8.31
N ILE A 6 15.82 -9.09 7.08
CA ILE A 6 15.30 -8.07 6.16
C ILE A 6 13.77 -8.10 6.02
N PRO A 7 13.12 -9.27 5.81
CA PRO A 7 11.67 -9.32 5.68
C PRO A 7 10.93 -8.84 6.94
N PHE A 8 11.44 -9.19 8.12
CA PHE A 8 10.85 -8.77 9.40
C PHE A 8 11.03 -7.26 9.63
N VAL A 9 12.22 -6.73 9.36
CA VAL A 9 12.49 -5.29 9.44
C VAL A 9 11.57 -4.55 8.48
N PHE A 10 11.43 -5.02 7.25
CA PHE A 10 10.51 -4.46 6.26
C PHE A 10 9.07 -4.40 6.78
N VAL A 11 8.55 -5.50 7.34
CA VAL A 11 7.18 -5.55 7.88
C VAL A 11 6.99 -4.53 8.99
N VAL A 12 7.92 -4.45 9.93
CA VAL A 12 7.85 -3.50 11.06
C VAL A 12 7.86 -2.06 10.54
N LEU A 13 8.74 -1.75 9.61
CA LEU A 13 8.80 -0.42 9.00
C LEU A 13 7.53 -0.10 8.20
N TRP A 14 7.08 -1.02 7.36
CA TRP A 14 5.88 -0.81 6.54
C TRP A 14 4.62 -0.63 7.39
N ALA A 15 4.45 -1.48 8.40
CA ALA A 15 3.34 -1.41 9.35
C ALA A 15 3.31 -0.06 10.11
N SER A 16 4.49 0.49 10.45
CA SER A 16 4.59 1.79 11.12
C SER A 16 4.05 2.96 10.30
N GLY A 17 3.79 2.77 9.01
CA GLY A 17 3.19 3.79 8.16
C GLY A 17 1.76 4.17 8.57
N PHE A 18 0.97 3.20 9.02
CA PHE A 18 -0.38 3.43 9.51
C PHE A 18 -0.37 4.11 10.90
N VAL A 19 0.57 3.69 11.75
CA VAL A 19 0.78 4.29 13.07
C VAL A 19 1.29 5.73 12.94
N GLY A 20 2.26 5.95 12.05
CA GLY A 20 2.79 7.28 11.74
C GLY A 20 1.74 8.20 11.11
N ALA A 21 0.82 7.66 10.28
CA ALA A 21 -0.32 8.41 9.77
C ALA A 21 -1.20 8.93 10.92
N ARG A 22 -1.64 8.02 11.80
CA ARG A 22 -2.46 8.40 12.97
C ARG A 22 -1.75 9.37 13.92
N PHE A 23 -0.44 9.21 14.08
CA PHE A 23 0.34 10.11 14.93
C PHE A 23 0.47 11.50 14.30
N GLY A 24 0.75 11.59 13.01
CA GLY A 24 0.87 12.86 12.28
C GLY A 24 -0.44 13.66 12.20
N LEU A 25 -1.58 12.95 12.13
CA LEU A 25 -2.91 13.55 12.09
C LEU A 25 -3.31 14.28 13.40
N GLN A 26 -2.54 14.12 14.48
CA GLN A 26 -2.72 14.93 15.70
C GLN A 26 -2.22 16.37 15.55
N TYR A 27 -1.43 16.66 14.51
CA TYR A 27 -0.71 17.93 14.33
C TYR A 27 -1.08 18.65 13.03
N ALA A 28 -1.73 17.99 12.10
CA ALA A 28 -2.14 18.56 10.81
C ALA A 28 -3.30 17.77 10.21
N GLU A 29 -4.16 18.46 9.48
CA GLU A 29 -5.27 17.86 8.74
C GLU A 29 -4.76 16.93 7.61
N PRO A 30 -5.55 15.93 7.18
CA PRO A 30 -5.09 14.84 6.29
C PRO A 30 -4.41 15.28 4.99
N ALA A 31 -5.04 16.18 4.23
CA ALA A 31 -4.47 16.60 2.95
C ALA A 31 -3.30 17.57 3.12
N THR A 32 -3.30 18.37 4.19
CA THR A 32 -2.17 19.24 4.57
C THR A 32 -0.95 18.39 4.91
N LEU A 33 -1.11 17.39 5.78
CA LEU A 33 -0.04 16.45 6.12
C LEU A 33 0.49 15.70 4.89
N LEU A 34 -0.42 15.20 4.03
CA LEU A 34 -0.05 14.51 2.81
C LEU A 34 0.63 15.45 1.81
N THR A 35 0.20 16.69 1.69
CA THR A 35 0.86 17.69 0.84
C THR A 35 2.31 17.89 1.27
N ILE A 36 2.54 18.15 2.56
CA ILE A 36 3.89 18.34 3.11
C ILE A 36 4.74 17.11 2.89
N ARG A 37 4.19 15.93 3.19
CA ARG A 37 4.86 14.65 2.98
C ARG A 37 5.22 14.41 1.51
N MET A 38 4.30 14.68 0.57
CA MET A 38 4.54 14.47 -0.86
C MET A 38 5.59 15.44 -1.39
N LEU A 39 5.53 16.71 -1.01
CA LEU A 39 6.55 17.71 -1.40
C LEU A 39 7.93 17.39 -0.81
N ALA A 40 7.98 16.97 0.44
CA ALA A 40 9.23 16.50 1.06
C ALA A 40 9.82 15.27 0.33
N ASN A 41 8.96 14.32 -0.08
CA ASN A 41 9.38 13.20 -0.92
C ASN A 41 9.86 13.65 -2.30
N VAL A 42 9.20 14.60 -2.96
CA VAL A 42 9.69 15.18 -4.23
C VAL A 42 11.08 15.74 -4.06
N GLY A 43 11.33 16.52 -3.00
CA GLY A 43 12.66 17.08 -2.70
C GLY A 43 13.70 15.98 -2.46
N LEU A 44 13.37 14.98 -1.64
CA LEU A 44 14.25 13.84 -1.36
C LEU A 44 14.59 13.06 -2.64
N PHE A 45 13.60 12.75 -3.47
CA PHE A 45 13.81 11.96 -4.69
C PHE A 45 14.53 12.77 -5.78
N LEU A 46 14.33 14.10 -5.87
CA LEU A 46 15.15 14.96 -6.71
C LEU A 46 16.63 14.92 -6.29
N LEU A 47 16.91 14.97 -4.98
CA LEU A 47 18.26 14.79 -4.47
C LEU A 47 18.83 13.42 -4.84
N LEU A 48 18.06 12.34 -4.68
CA LEU A 48 18.48 10.98 -5.07
C LEU A 48 18.71 10.85 -6.58
N ILE A 49 17.88 11.46 -7.42
CA ILE A 49 18.05 11.50 -8.88
C ILE A 49 19.40 12.13 -9.23
N THR A 50 19.73 13.27 -8.62
CA THR A 50 21.01 13.97 -8.88
C THR A 50 22.22 13.17 -8.39
N LEU A 51 22.16 12.65 -7.16
CA LEU A 51 23.25 11.88 -6.55
C LEU A 51 23.51 10.54 -7.27
N LEU A 52 22.43 9.83 -7.62
CA LEU A 52 22.51 8.50 -8.23
C LEU A 52 22.48 8.55 -9.76
N ARG A 53 22.45 9.75 -10.36
CA ARG A 53 22.38 9.99 -11.81
C ARG A 53 21.26 9.21 -12.48
N ARG A 54 20.06 9.22 -11.84
CA ARG A 54 18.87 8.55 -12.35
C ARG A 54 18.12 9.43 -13.34
N SER A 55 17.25 8.83 -14.15
CA SER A 55 16.47 9.55 -15.16
C SER A 55 15.02 9.74 -14.73
N ILE A 56 14.45 10.90 -15.06
CA ILE A 56 13.01 11.16 -14.91
C ILE A 56 12.32 10.57 -16.14
N PRO A 57 11.23 9.78 -16.00
CA PRO A 57 10.49 9.24 -17.12
C PRO A 57 9.92 10.37 -17.98
N GLN A 58 9.92 10.17 -19.30
CA GLN A 58 9.45 11.16 -20.29
C GLN A 58 8.30 10.60 -21.13
N GLY A 59 7.58 11.47 -21.81
CA GLY A 59 6.53 11.11 -22.74
C GLY A 59 5.41 10.30 -22.08
N LYS A 60 5.05 9.16 -22.65
CA LYS A 60 3.97 8.31 -22.11
C LYS A 60 4.27 7.76 -20.73
N LEU A 61 5.54 7.42 -20.44
CA LEU A 61 5.94 6.91 -19.12
C LEU A 61 5.76 7.93 -18.00
N PHE A 62 5.94 9.22 -18.29
CA PHE A 62 5.66 10.29 -17.34
C PHE A 62 4.16 10.28 -16.95
N TRP A 63 3.25 10.27 -17.92
CA TRP A 63 1.81 10.27 -17.66
C TRP A 63 1.32 8.99 -16.99
N HIS A 64 1.92 7.83 -17.35
CA HIS A 64 1.64 6.58 -16.65
C HIS A 64 2.12 6.64 -15.19
N SER A 65 3.27 7.25 -14.91
CA SER A 65 3.75 7.47 -13.55
C SER A 65 2.83 8.42 -12.77
N CYS A 66 2.33 9.49 -13.40
CA CYS A 66 1.32 10.37 -12.77
C CYS A 66 0.05 9.59 -12.40
N ALA A 67 -0.47 8.76 -13.31
CA ALA A 67 -1.67 7.94 -13.02
C ALA A 67 -1.43 6.98 -11.84
N VAL A 68 -0.26 6.35 -11.76
CA VAL A 68 0.12 5.52 -10.60
C VAL A 68 0.18 6.37 -9.32
N GLY A 69 0.75 7.58 -9.40
CA GLY A 69 0.81 8.51 -8.28
C GLY A 69 -0.57 8.87 -7.73
N VAL A 70 -1.52 9.18 -8.60
CA VAL A 70 -2.91 9.45 -8.23
C VAL A 70 -3.57 8.22 -7.57
N LEU A 71 -3.33 7.02 -8.12
CA LEU A 71 -3.94 5.80 -7.59
C LEU A 71 -3.31 5.38 -6.25
N ILE A 72 -1.97 5.30 -6.17
CA ILE A 72 -1.26 4.77 -4.99
C ILE A 72 -1.09 5.84 -3.92
N HIS A 73 -0.65 7.04 -4.28
CA HIS A 73 -0.43 8.09 -3.29
C HIS A 73 -1.66 8.97 -3.09
N GLY A 74 -2.47 9.20 -4.13
CA GLY A 74 -3.73 9.93 -4.04
C GLY A 74 -4.82 9.12 -3.34
N PHE A 75 -5.42 8.16 -4.04
CA PHE A 75 -6.59 7.43 -3.50
C PHE A 75 -6.22 6.51 -2.33
N TYR A 76 -5.14 5.75 -2.42
CA TYR A 76 -4.78 4.85 -1.32
C TYR A 76 -4.36 5.61 -0.07
N LEU A 77 -3.34 6.49 -0.13
CA LEU A 77 -2.92 7.22 1.06
C LEU A 77 -3.98 8.22 1.50
N GLY A 78 -4.58 8.98 0.58
CA GLY A 78 -5.63 9.95 0.91
C GLY A 78 -6.81 9.30 1.60
N GLY A 79 -7.36 8.24 1.03
CA GLY A 79 -8.47 7.50 1.65
C GLY A 79 -8.10 6.90 3.01
N THR A 80 -6.87 6.37 3.15
CA THR A 80 -6.37 5.82 4.42
C THR A 80 -6.25 6.90 5.49
N TYR A 81 -5.66 8.05 5.16
CA TYR A 81 -5.45 9.13 6.12
C TYR A 81 -6.76 9.75 6.56
N ILE A 82 -7.66 10.05 5.62
CA ILE A 82 -8.99 10.58 5.96
C ILE A 82 -9.80 9.56 6.77
N ALA A 83 -9.72 8.26 6.46
CA ALA A 83 -10.40 7.24 7.25
C ALA A 83 -9.90 7.17 8.70
N ILE A 84 -8.58 7.30 8.91
CA ILE A 84 -7.98 7.33 10.26
C ILE A 84 -8.38 8.61 10.99
N ASP A 85 -8.41 9.75 10.32
CA ASP A 85 -8.85 11.03 10.85
C ASP A 85 -10.32 10.98 11.30
N LEU A 86 -11.18 10.30 10.55
CA LEU A 86 -12.57 10.02 10.91
C LEU A 86 -12.73 8.97 12.03
N GLY A 87 -11.66 8.63 12.72
CA GLY A 87 -11.66 7.77 13.91
C GLY A 87 -11.47 6.28 13.63
N MET A 88 -11.12 5.86 12.40
CA MET A 88 -10.81 4.46 12.12
C MET A 88 -9.50 4.06 12.81
N PRO A 89 -9.49 2.95 13.58
CA PRO A 89 -8.26 2.41 14.15
C PRO A 89 -7.21 2.08 13.07
N ALA A 90 -5.93 2.40 13.35
CA ALA A 90 -4.84 2.17 12.40
C ALA A 90 -4.68 0.67 12.07
N GLY A 91 -4.87 -0.20 13.07
CA GLY A 91 -4.86 -1.65 12.87
C GLY A 91 -5.97 -2.13 11.92
N LEU A 92 -7.19 -1.60 12.05
CA LEU A 92 -8.31 -1.95 11.16
C LEU A 92 -8.10 -1.41 9.74
N SER A 93 -7.60 -0.17 9.61
CA SER A 93 -7.27 0.42 8.30
C SER A 93 -6.24 -0.44 7.56
N SER A 94 -5.17 -0.86 8.26
CA SER A 94 -4.14 -1.75 7.69
C SER A 94 -4.70 -3.11 7.30
N LEU A 95 -5.66 -3.66 8.05
CA LEU A 95 -6.32 -4.93 7.75
C LEU A 95 -7.13 -4.84 6.46
N LEU A 96 -7.98 -3.81 6.33
CA LEU A 96 -8.82 -3.61 5.15
C LEU A 96 -7.97 -3.44 3.87
N VAL A 97 -6.91 -2.65 3.95
CA VAL A 97 -5.97 -2.48 2.82
C VAL A 97 -5.14 -3.75 2.59
N GLY A 98 -4.80 -4.46 3.67
CA GLY A 98 -3.99 -5.69 3.63
C GLY A 98 -4.62 -6.85 2.87
N ILE A 99 -5.93 -6.80 2.55
CA ILE A 99 -6.57 -7.77 1.66
C ILE A 99 -6.32 -7.51 0.16
N GLN A 100 -5.50 -6.51 -0.18
CA GLN A 100 -5.12 -6.19 -1.56
C GLN A 100 -4.76 -7.42 -2.41
N PRO A 101 -4.01 -8.42 -1.95
CA PRO A 101 -3.70 -9.60 -2.76
C PRO A 101 -4.94 -10.41 -3.16
N ILE A 102 -5.96 -10.44 -2.30
CA ILE A 102 -7.24 -11.11 -2.59
C ILE A 102 -7.97 -10.38 -3.72
N LEU A 103 -8.09 -9.04 -3.62
CA LEU A 103 -8.72 -8.24 -4.67
C LEU A 103 -7.92 -8.32 -5.98
N THR A 104 -6.59 -8.31 -5.91
CA THR A 104 -5.72 -8.52 -7.07
C THR A 104 -6.00 -9.87 -7.75
N ALA A 105 -6.11 -10.95 -6.97
CA ALA A 105 -6.40 -12.28 -7.51
C ALA A 105 -7.78 -12.33 -8.19
N ILE A 106 -8.81 -11.73 -7.57
CA ILE A 106 -10.16 -11.64 -8.16
C ILE A 106 -10.11 -10.91 -9.51
N LEU A 107 -9.44 -9.75 -9.57
CA LEU A 107 -9.34 -8.97 -10.80
C LEU A 107 -8.59 -9.74 -11.91
N LEU A 108 -7.53 -10.47 -11.56
CA LEU A 108 -6.82 -11.31 -12.53
C LEU A 108 -7.69 -12.43 -13.09
N VAL A 109 -8.53 -13.07 -12.27
CA VAL A 109 -9.48 -14.08 -12.75
C VAL A 109 -10.54 -13.48 -13.67
N VAL A 110 -11.13 -12.35 -13.27
CA VAL A 110 -12.18 -11.69 -14.05
C VAL A 110 -11.66 -11.20 -15.40
N PHE A 111 -10.50 -10.55 -15.41
CA PHE A 111 -9.97 -9.91 -16.64
C PHE A 111 -9.03 -10.82 -17.45
N SER A 112 -8.31 -11.75 -16.83
CA SER A 112 -7.35 -12.63 -17.50
C SER A 112 -7.88 -14.04 -17.71
N ARG A 113 -9.11 -14.34 -17.29
CA ARG A 113 -9.76 -15.65 -17.34
C ARG A 113 -8.92 -16.76 -16.67
N GLU A 114 -8.10 -16.39 -15.70
CA GLU A 114 -7.39 -17.37 -14.88
C GLU A 114 -8.38 -18.13 -14.01
N GLN A 115 -8.15 -19.43 -13.78
CA GLN A 115 -9.02 -20.21 -12.91
C GLN A 115 -8.55 -20.17 -11.47
N PHE A 116 -9.44 -19.86 -10.54
CA PHE A 116 -9.17 -19.96 -9.13
C PHE A 116 -9.02 -21.43 -8.71
N LYS A 117 -7.98 -21.68 -7.92
CA LYS A 117 -7.84 -22.93 -7.20
C LYS A 117 -8.75 -22.93 -5.97
N VAL A 118 -9.08 -24.12 -5.49
CA VAL A 118 -9.92 -24.29 -4.29
C VAL A 118 -9.35 -23.54 -3.09
N SER A 119 -8.02 -23.54 -2.91
CA SER A 119 -7.37 -22.79 -1.84
C SER A 119 -7.60 -21.27 -1.90
N GLN A 120 -7.73 -20.71 -3.11
CA GLN A 120 -8.02 -19.29 -3.30
C GLN A 120 -9.48 -18.96 -2.96
N TRP A 121 -10.43 -19.84 -3.29
CA TRP A 121 -11.83 -19.71 -2.88
C TRP A 121 -11.97 -19.78 -1.35
N ILE A 122 -11.29 -20.74 -0.71
CA ILE A 122 -11.25 -20.84 0.76
C ILE A 122 -10.64 -19.57 1.35
N GLY A 123 -9.53 -19.07 0.77
CA GLY A 123 -8.92 -17.82 1.20
C GLY A 123 -9.86 -16.62 1.08
N LEU A 124 -10.61 -16.51 -0.01
CA LEU A 124 -11.61 -15.45 -0.20
C LEU A 124 -12.71 -15.50 0.88
N ALA A 125 -13.26 -16.69 1.14
CA ALA A 125 -14.28 -16.87 2.17
C ALA A 125 -13.73 -16.54 3.57
N LEU A 126 -12.53 -17.00 3.92
CA LEU A 126 -11.88 -16.68 5.20
C LEU A 126 -11.58 -15.19 5.34
N GLY A 127 -11.17 -14.53 4.25
CA GLY A 127 -10.94 -13.09 4.26
C GLY A 127 -12.19 -12.28 4.54
N PHE A 128 -13.30 -12.66 3.90
CA PHE A 128 -14.60 -12.04 4.14
C PHE A 128 -15.08 -12.26 5.59
N VAL A 129 -15.00 -13.49 6.09
CA VAL A 129 -15.35 -13.80 7.49
C VAL A 129 -14.43 -13.05 8.46
N GLY A 130 -13.13 -13.01 8.20
CA GLY A 130 -12.16 -12.32 9.05
C GLY A 130 -12.47 -10.83 9.19
N ILE A 131 -12.72 -10.14 8.08
CA ILE A 131 -13.09 -8.71 8.11
C ILE A 131 -14.43 -8.51 8.82
N SER A 132 -15.42 -9.36 8.53
CA SER A 132 -16.74 -9.27 9.18
C SER A 132 -16.61 -9.40 10.69
N LEU A 133 -15.81 -10.32 11.21
CA LEU A 133 -15.54 -10.49 12.63
C LEU A 133 -14.90 -9.24 13.26
N VAL A 134 -13.92 -8.62 12.58
CA VAL A 134 -13.28 -7.40 13.08
C VAL A 134 -14.26 -6.22 13.07
N LEU A 135 -15.12 -6.10 12.06
CA LEU A 135 -16.12 -5.03 11.96
C LEU A 135 -17.27 -5.18 12.95
N ILE A 136 -17.66 -6.43 13.30
CA ILE A 136 -18.71 -6.73 14.29
C ILE A 136 -18.17 -6.68 15.71
N GLY A 137 -16.89 -7.02 15.89
CA GLY A 137 -16.23 -6.96 17.19
C GLY A 137 -16.25 -5.55 17.78
N LYS A 138 -16.02 -5.48 19.10
CA LYS A 138 -15.93 -4.18 19.82
C LYS A 138 -14.59 -3.52 19.49
N THR A 139 -14.50 -2.91 18.31
CA THR A 139 -13.41 -2.01 17.96
C THR A 139 -13.65 -0.65 18.61
N GLN A 140 -12.61 -0.06 19.18
CA GLN A 140 -12.68 1.29 19.72
C GLN A 140 -12.73 2.31 18.58
N TRP A 141 -13.93 2.60 18.08
CA TRP A 141 -14.15 3.73 17.19
C TRP A 141 -14.18 5.02 18.02
N GLN A 142 -13.47 6.03 17.58
CA GLN A 142 -13.52 7.33 18.26
C GLN A 142 -14.85 8.03 18.00
N GLU A 143 -15.40 7.86 16.77
CA GLU A 143 -16.71 8.43 16.39
C GLU A 143 -17.52 7.43 15.57
N GLU A 144 -18.59 6.89 16.11
CA GLU A 144 -19.47 5.96 15.38
C GLU A 144 -20.20 6.62 14.19
N ALA A 145 -20.45 7.94 14.30
CA ALA A 145 -21.15 8.68 13.24
C ALA A 145 -20.44 8.62 11.87
N HIS A 146 -19.11 8.55 11.84
CA HIS A 146 -18.32 8.53 10.62
C HIS A 146 -17.87 7.13 10.17
N LYS A 147 -18.30 6.08 10.89
CA LYS A 147 -17.88 4.69 10.65
C LYS A 147 -18.04 4.24 9.20
N PHE A 148 -19.20 4.48 8.60
CA PHE A 148 -19.46 4.07 7.22
C PHE A 148 -18.61 4.85 6.21
N ALA A 149 -18.40 6.15 6.42
CA ALA A 149 -17.54 6.97 5.58
C ALA A 149 -16.09 6.49 5.65
N ALA A 150 -15.59 6.22 6.85
CA ALA A 150 -14.23 5.71 7.06
C ALA A 150 -14.01 4.33 6.40
N ILE A 151 -14.99 3.41 6.49
CA ILE A 151 -14.95 2.12 5.81
C ILE A 151 -14.94 2.31 4.29
N ALA A 152 -15.82 3.18 3.75
CA ALA A 152 -15.88 3.46 2.31
C ALA A 152 -14.55 4.03 1.79
N LEU A 153 -13.91 4.92 2.55
CA LEU A 153 -12.60 5.48 2.23
C LEU A 153 -11.50 4.41 2.26
N CYS A 154 -11.52 3.47 3.20
CA CYS A 154 -10.59 2.34 3.20
C CYS A 154 -10.83 1.37 2.02
N VAL A 155 -12.08 1.18 1.60
CA VAL A 155 -12.39 0.42 0.38
C VAL A 155 -11.86 1.14 -0.85
N LEU A 156 -12.04 2.46 -0.93
CA LEU A 156 -11.43 3.29 -1.99
C LEU A 156 -9.90 3.17 -1.99
N SER A 157 -9.28 3.19 -0.80
CA SER A 157 -7.84 2.98 -0.63
C SER A 157 -7.39 1.62 -1.15
N LEU A 158 -8.11 0.55 -0.81
CA LEU A 158 -7.86 -0.80 -1.29
C LEU A 158 -7.96 -0.88 -2.83
N ILE A 159 -8.97 -0.26 -3.42
CA ILE A 159 -9.13 -0.18 -4.88
C ILE A 159 -7.96 0.60 -5.48
N GLY A 160 -7.63 1.76 -4.90
CA GLY A 160 -6.54 2.63 -5.35
C GLY A 160 -5.20 1.91 -5.42
N ILE A 161 -4.78 1.26 -4.32
CA ILE A 161 -3.52 0.54 -4.29
C ILE A 161 -3.53 -0.70 -5.20
N THR A 162 -4.67 -1.39 -5.30
CA THR A 162 -4.79 -2.58 -6.15
C THR A 162 -4.68 -2.22 -7.64
N LEU A 163 -5.49 -1.26 -8.09
CA LEU A 163 -5.44 -0.79 -9.47
C LEU A 163 -4.12 -0.11 -9.78
N GLY A 164 -3.59 0.70 -8.86
CA GLY A 164 -2.31 1.39 -9.02
C GLY A 164 -1.15 0.43 -9.22
N THR A 165 -1.05 -0.63 -8.41
CA THR A 165 0.01 -1.64 -8.54
C THR A 165 -0.12 -2.47 -9.82
N LEU A 166 -1.33 -2.86 -10.22
CA LEU A 166 -1.59 -3.55 -11.49
C LEU A 166 -1.26 -2.64 -12.68
N TYR A 167 -1.67 -1.37 -12.63
CA TYR A 167 -1.39 -0.37 -13.65
C TYR A 167 0.12 -0.12 -13.79
N GLN A 168 0.82 0.07 -12.66
CA GLN A 168 2.27 0.25 -12.62
C GLN A 168 2.99 -0.94 -13.28
N LYS A 169 2.60 -2.16 -12.89
CA LYS A 169 3.16 -3.39 -13.47
C LYS A 169 2.93 -3.49 -14.97
N ARG A 170 1.82 -2.98 -15.48
CA ARG A 170 1.47 -3.08 -16.91
C ARG A 170 2.09 -1.99 -17.75
N PHE A 171 2.11 -0.75 -17.29
CA PHE A 171 2.39 0.43 -18.10
C PHE A 171 3.70 1.16 -17.75
N CYS A 172 4.30 0.89 -16.59
CA CYS A 172 5.55 1.54 -16.16
C CYS A 172 6.77 0.62 -16.27
N GLN A 173 6.71 -0.44 -17.09
CA GLN A 173 7.84 -1.32 -17.30
C GLN A 173 9.00 -0.58 -17.99
N GLY A 174 10.21 -0.77 -17.46
CA GLY A 174 11.42 -0.13 -17.99
C GLY A 174 11.63 1.32 -17.55
N ALA A 175 10.71 1.91 -16.80
CA ALA A 175 10.92 3.22 -16.19
C ALA A 175 11.92 3.13 -15.03
N ASP A 176 12.77 4.16 -14.88
CA ASP A 176 13.61 4.29 -13.69
C ASP A 176 12.72 4.44 -12.45
N MET A 177 12.94 3.60 -11.44
CA MET A 177 12.07 3.55 -10.27
C MET A 177 12.16 4.82 -9.42
N VAL A 178 13.36 5.41 -9.30
CA VAL A 178 13.59 6.64 -8.51
C VAL A 178 12.93 7.82 -9.19
N GLY A 179 13.13 7.96 -10.50
CA GLY A 179 12.49 9.01 -11.29
C GLY A 179 10.97 8.86 -11.35
N SER A 180 10.46 7.62 -11.48
CA SER A 180 9.01 7.36 -11.45
C SER A 180 8.39 7.69 -10.10
N ALA A 181 9.07 7.35 -8.99
CA ALA A 181 8.58 7.67 -7.66
C ALA A 181 8.47 9.18 -7.45
N MET A 182 9.45 9.95 -7.89
CA MET A 182 9.40 11.41 -7.85
C MET A 182 8.18 11.95 -8.58
N VAL A 183 7.91 11.48 -9.81
CA VAL A 183 6.72 11.89 -10.60
C VAL A 183 5.42 11.47 -9.91
N GLN A 184 5.37 10.30 -9.29
CA GLN A 184 4.20 9.82 -8.54
C GLN A 184 3.91 10.71 -7.33
N TYR A 185 4.94 11.09 -6.55
CA TYR A 185 4.78 12.00 -5.42
C TYR A 185 4.37 13.41 -5.87
N LEU A 186 4.93 13.90 -6.98
CA LEU A 186 4.54 15.18 -7.56
C LEU A 186 3.07 15.18 -7.98
N ALA A 187 2.61 14.14 -8.67
CA ALA A 187 1.21 14.00 -9.08
C ALA A 187 0.25 13.98 -7.88
N ALA A 188 0.64 13.28 -6.79
CA ALA A 188 -0.14 13.26 -5.57
C ALA A 188 -0.12 14.63 -4.85
N ALA A 189 1.01 15.34 -4.83
CA ALA A 189 1.08 16.69 -4.29
C ALA A 189 0.14 17.66 -5.04
N CYS A 190 0.10 17.55 -6.38
CA CYS A 190 -0.83 18.33 -7.21
C CYS A 190 -2.30 18.00 -6.95
N LEU A 191 -2.60 16.84 -6.39
CA LEU A 191 -3.96 16.48 -5.98
C LEU A 191 -4.28 17.02 -4.57
N PHE A 192 -3.37 16.84 -3.61
CA PHE A 192 -3.63 17.19 -2.21
C PHE A 192 -3.52 18.69 -1.94
N LEU A 193 -2.57 19.39 -2.56
CA LEU A 193 -2.38 20.81 -2.32
C LEU A 193 -3.63 21.66 -2.62
N PRO A 194 -4.28 21.55 -3.79
CA PRO A 194 -5.51 22.29 -4.06
C PRO A 194 -6.65 21.90 -3.12
N TYR A 195 -6.74 20.61 -2.74
CA TYR A 195 -7.74 20.14 -1.81
C TYR A 195 -7.51 20.76 -0.42
N ALA A 196 -6.28 20.72 0.10
CA ALA A 196 -5.92 21.31 1.38
C ALA A 196 -6.22 22.83 1.39
N MET A 197 -5.80 23.53 0.36
CA MET A 197 -6.03 24.99 0.24
C MET A 197 -7.52 25.39 0.21
N HIS A 198 -8.41 24.49 -0.23
CA HIS A 198 -9.82 24.80 -0.40
C HIS A 198 -10.70 24.28 0.75
N PHE A 199 -10.35 23.16 1.35
CA PHE A 199 -11.19 22.43 2.30
C PHE A 199 -10.59 22.30 3.71
N GLU A 200 -9.31 22.62 3.90
CA GLU A 200 -8.62 22.51 5.18
C GLU A 200 -8.07 23.88 5.61
N SER A 201 -7.77 24.02 6.90
CA SER A 201 -7.17 25.24 7.45
C SER A 201 -5.72 25.43 7.04
N MET A 202 -5.04 24.35 6.63
CA MET A 202 -3.61 24.25 6.40
C MET A 202 -2.77 24.63 7.64
N GLU A 203 -3.36 24.66 8.83
CA GLU A 203 -2.65 24.86 10.07
C GLU A 203 -1.85 23.60 10.43
N VAL A 204 -0.64 23.80 10.93
CA VAL A 204 0.27 22.72 11.31
C VAL A 204 0.92 23.05 12.63
N ASP A 205 0.77 22.17 13.60
CA ASP A 205 1.50 22.25 14.86
C ASP A 205 2.92 21.71 14.68
N TRP A 206 3.88 22.59 14.41
CA TRP A 206 5.28 22.26 14.18
C TRP A 206 6.00 21.89 15.48
N THR A 207 5.57 20.81 16.12
CA THR A 207 6.24 20.22 17.27
C THR A 207 7.40 19.33 16.84
N VAL A 208 8.29 19.02 17.79
CA VAL A 208 9.40 18.09 17.53
C VAL A 208 8.85 16.71 17.14
N GLU A 209 7.78 16.29 17.75
CA GLU A 209 7.09 15.01 17.48
C GLU A 209 6.55 14.95 16.05
N PHE A 210 5.94 16.04 15.58
CA PHE A 210 5.48 16.13 14.19
C PHE A 210 6.63 16.05 13.21
N VAL A 211 7.70 16.82 13.43
CA VAL A 211 8.87 16.83 12.56
C VAL A 211 9.53 15.44 12.51
N LEU A 212 9.69 14.78 13.66
CA LEU A 212 10.24 13.41 13.71
C LEU A 212 9.33 12.41 12.99
N THR A 213 8.01 12.55 13.13
CA THR A 213 7.04 11.73 12.40
C THR A 213 7.15 11.96 10.90
N LEU A 214 7.25 13.20 10.46
CA LEU A 214 7.42 13.53 9.05
C LEU A 214 8.73 12.96 8.48
N ILE A 215 9.84 13.09 9.21
CA ILE A 215 11.13 12.49 8.84
C ILE A 215 10.97 10.96 8.73
N TRP A 216 10.30 10.32 9.68
CA TRP A 216 10.04 8.88 9.64
C TRP A 216 9.25 8.50 8.38
N LEU A 217 8.14 9.18 8.11
CA LEU A 217 7.28 8.92 6.96
C LEU A 217 7.98 9.16 5.61
N VAL A 218 8.85 10.15 5.54
CA VAL A 218 9.59 10.53 4.33
C VAL A 218 10.84 9.68 4.15
N VAL A 219 11.74 9.67 5.13
CA VAL A 219 13.05 9.02 4.97
C VAL A 219 12.92 7.50 5.20
N VAL A 220 12.32 7.09 6.31
CA VAL A 220 12.31 5.66 6.67
C VAL A 220 11.34 4.88 5.78
N LEU A 221 10.12 5.37 5.59
CA LEU A 221 9.13 4.66 4.78
C LEU A 221 9.35 4.84 3.28
N SER A 222 9.52 6.06 2.81
CA SER A 222 9.62 6.30 1.37
C SER A 222 11.01 6.00 0.79
N CYS A 223 12.04 5.87 1.62
CA CYS A 223 13.39 5.53 1.16
C CYS A 223 13.82 4.14 1.65
N VAL A 224 13.97 3.96 2.97
CA VAL A 224 14.51 2.71 3.52
C VAL A 224 13.59 1.52 3.26
N ALA A 225 12.28 1.63 3.56
CA ALA A 225 11.35 0.51 3.36
C ALA A 225 11.22 0.14 1.88
N ILE A 226 11.22 1.13 0.97
CA ILE A 226 11.20 0.87 -0.48
C ILE A 226 12.49 0.19 -0.93
N LEU A 227 13.67 0.63 -0.46
CA LEU A 227 14.93 -0.02 -0.79
C LEU A 227 14.98 -1.47 -0.29
N LEU A 228 14.45 -1.74 0.92
CA LEU A 228 14.33 -3.10 1.43
C LEU A 228 13.39 -3.95 0.57
N LEU A 229 12.25 -3.38 0.13
CA LEU A 229 11.32 -4.06 -0.76
C LEU A 229 12.00 -4.41 -2.10
N LEU A 230 12.72 -3.47 -2.70
CA LEU A 230 13.45 -3.68 -3.94
C LEU A 230 14.51 -4.78 -3.77
N TYR A 231 15.29 -4.70 -2.69
CA TYR A 231 16.26 -5.73 -2.37
C TYR A 231 15.62 -7.13 -2.25
N MET A 232 14.46 -7.21 -1.56
CA MET A 232 13.74 -8.47 -1.42
C MET A 232 13.19 -9.00 -2.76
N VAL A 233 12.71 -8.11 -3.64
CA VAL A 233 12.22 -8.49 -4.97
C VAL A 233 13.36 -8.98 -5.86
N GLU A 234 14.52 -8.35 -5.79
CA GLU A 234 15.69 -8.70 -6.60
C GLU A 234 16.35 -10.03 -6.15
N HIS A 235 16.47 -10.24 -4.83
CA HIS A 235 17.20 -11.39 -4.26
C HIS A 235 16.28 -12.51 -3.73
N GLY A 236 14.97 -12.30 -3.73
CA GLY A 236 13.96 -13.23 -3.25
C GLY A 236 13.03 -13.77 -4.33
N ALA A 237 12.45 -14.95 -4.09
CA ALA A 237 11.32 -15.38 -4.91
C ALA A 237 10.13 -14.45 -4.64
N SER A 238 9.51 -13.91 -5.72
CA SER A 238 8.38 -12.97 -5.63
C SER A 238 7.23 -13.47 -4.72
N SER A 239 7.02 -14.79 -4.68
CA SER A 239 6.04 -15.42 -3.79
C SER A 239 6.38 -15.27 -2.29
N LYS A 240 7.69 -15.29 -1.95
CA LYS A 240 8.13 -15.10 -0.55
C LYS A 240 7.97 -13.65 -0.13
N VAL A 241 8.25 -12.70 -1.01
CA VAL A 241 8.07 -11.27 -0.74
C VAL A 241 6.58 -10.97 -0.51
N ALA A 242 5.70 -11.48 -1.38
CA ALA A 242 4.26 -11.34 -1.20
C ALA A 242 3.77 -11.92 0.14
N SER A 243 4.35 -13.05 0.59
CA SER A 243 3.98 -13.67 1.87
C SER A 243 4.31 -12.80 3.09
N VAL A 244 5.28 -11.92 2.97
CA VAL A 244 5.70 -11.04 4.08
C VAL A 244 4.65 -9.97 4.38
N PHE A 245 3.91 -9.52 3.36
CA PHE A 245 2.85 -8.53 3.53
C PHE A 245 1.67 -9.01 4.40
N TYR A 246 1.49 -10.34 4.61
CA TYR A 246 0.44 -10.85 5.54
C TYR A 246 0.70 -10.47 6.98
N LEU A 247 1.95 -10.24 7.33
CA LEU A 247 2.34 -9.87 8.66
C LEU A 247 2.10 -8.37 8.94
N VAL A 248 1.84 -7.57 7.91
CA VAL A 248 1.62 -6.12 8.09
C VAL A 248 0.42 -5.82 8.97
N PRO A 249 -0.81 -6.33 8.73
CA PRO A 249 -1.95 -6.01 9.58
C PRO A 249 -1.76 -6.39 11.05
N PRO A 250 -1.35 -7.62 11.41
CA PRO A 250 -1.14 -7.95 12.82
C PRO A 250 0.01 -7.13 13.44
N THR A 251 1.07 -6.82 12.67
CA THR A 251 2.15 -5.95 13.17
C THR A 251 1.66 -4.54 13.41
N THR A 252 0.84 -3.98 12.51
CA THR A 252 0.21 -2.66 12.72
C THR A 252 -0.68 -2.67 13.95
N ALA A 253 -1.49 -3.71 14.14
CA ALA A 253 -2.35 -3.83 15.31
C ALA A 253 -1.55 -3.84 16.62
N ILE A 254 -0.43 -4.58 16.66
CA ILE A 254 0.49 -4.58 17.81
C ILE A 254 1.11 -3.20 18.04
N GLN A 255 1.58 -2.55 16.99
CA GLN A 255 2.16 -1.20 17.10
C GLN A 255 1.12 -0.17 17.55
N ALA A 256 -0.09 -0.22 17.01
CA ALA A 256 -1.17 0.68 17.37
C ALA A 256 -1.66 0.45 18.83
N TRP A 257 -1.64 -0.79 19.29
CA TRP A 257 -1.87 -1.11 20.69
C TRP A 257 -0.78 -0.51 21.60
N LEU A 258 0.49 -0.66 21.23
CA LEU A 258 1.61 -0.15 22.02
C LEU A 258 1.64 1.38 22.09
N VAL A 259 1.29 2.07 20.99
CA VAL A 259 1.43 3.52 20.87
C VAL A 259 0.15 4.25 21.29
N PHE A 260 -1.02 3.72 20.95
CA PHE A 260 -2.30 4.39 21.15
C PHE A 260 -3.25 3.65 22.09
N GLY A 261 -2.87 2.46 22.58
CA GLY A 261 -3.76 1.61 23.37
C GLY A 261 -4.92 1.03 22.56
N GLU A 262 -4.83 0.99 21.22
CA GLU A 262 -5.85 0.35 20.37
C GLU A 262 -6.02 -1.11 20.78
N SER A 263 -7.23 -1.52 21.12
CA SER A 263 -7.53 -2.90 21.49
C SER A 263 -8.62 -3.49 20.61
N PHE A 264 -8.50 -4.78 20.36
CA PHE A 264 -9.51 -5.59 19.69
C PHE A 264 -10.00 -6.63 20.67
N ASP A 265 -11.31 -6.89 20.67
CA ASP A 265 -11.88 -7.98 21.46
C ASP A 265 -11.51 -9.36 20.87
N GLY A 266 -11.97 -10.44 21.52
CA GLY A 266 -11.66 -11.79 21.06
C GLY A 266 -12.16 -12.09 19.63
N LEU A 267 -13.28 -11.49 19.20
CA LEU A 267 -13.79 -11.62 17.82
C LEU A 267 -12.87 -10.88 16.84
N GLY A 268 -12.43 -9.68 17.17
CA GLY A 268 -11.48 -8.92 16.38
C GLY A 268 -10.15 -9.68 16.20
N MET A 269 -9.61 -10.24 17.27
CA MET A 269 -8.38 -11.05 17.22
C MET A 269 -8.53 -12.29 16.32
N LEU A 270 -9.65 -13.01 16.42
CA LEU A 270 -9.97 -14.12 15.50
C LEU A 270 -10.07 -13.64 14.07
N GLY A 271 -10.70 -12.49 13.84
CA GLY A 271 -10.83 -11.87 12.52
C GLY A 271 -9.48 -11.55 11.87
N PHE A 272 -8.51 -11.00 12.62
CA PHE A 272 -7.14 -10.79 12.16
C PHE A 272 -6.47 -12.13 11.78
N GLY A 273 -6.65 -13.19 12.58
CA GLY A 273 -6.13 -14.52 12.29
C GLY A 273 -6.69 -15.10 10.98
N PHE A 274 -8.00 -14.97 10.77
CA PHE A 274 -8.65 -15.43 9.53
C PHE A 274 -8.20 -14.62 8.31
N ALA A 275 -8.10 -13.29 8.43
CA ALA A 275 -7.62 -12.45 7.35
C ALA A 275 -6.16 -12.75 6.97
N ALA A 276 -5.27 -12.94 7.94
CA ALA A 276 -3.89 -13.34 7.69
C ALA A 276 -3.81 -14.71 6.99
N THR A 277 -4.61 -15.69 7.44
CA THR A 277 -4.70 -17.01 6.82
C THR A 277 -5.26 -16.93 5.40
N ALA A 278 -6.26 -16.09 5.17
CA ALA A 278 -6.86 -15.86 3.85
C ALA A 278 -5.83 -15.39 2.84
N VAL A 279 -5.08 -14.35 3.19
CA VAL A 279 -4.05 -13.79 2.32
C VAL A 279 -2.96 -14.83 2.05
N TYR A 280 -2.53 -15.57 3.07
CA TYR A 280 -1.57 -16.67 2.92
C TYR A 280 -2.04 -17.73 1.90
N LEU A 281 -3.30 -18.19 1.99
CA LEU A 281 -3.85 -19.20 1.10
C LEU A 281 -3.95 -18.71 -0.36
N VAL A 282 -4.35 -17.45 -0.55
CA VAL A 282 -4.49 -16.85 -1.89
C VAL A 282 -3.13 -16.74 -2.59
N VAL A 283 -2.12 -16.29 -1.89
CA VAL A 283 -0.81 -16.02 -2.50
C VAL A 283 0.05 -17.28 -2.63
N LYS A 284 -0.05 -18.23 -1.68
CA LYS A 284 0.69 -19.50 -1.76
C LYS A 284 0.18 -20.39 -2.90
N ALA A 285 -1.03 -20.17 -3.41
CA ALA A 285 -1.56 -20.94 -4.52
C ALA A 285 -0.64 -20.79 -5.74
N PRO A 286 -0.03 -21.89 -6.26
CA PRO A 286 0.85 -21.78 -7.42
C PRO A 286 0.03 -21.22 -8.59
N SER A 287 0.54 -20.17 -9.25
CA SER A 287 -0.04 -19.67 -10.49
C SER A 287 -0.20 -20.86 -11.46
N GLY A 288 -1.41 -21.05 -12.03
CA GLY A 288 -1.62 -22.06 -13.05
C GLY A 288 -0.62 -21.88 -14.20
N PRO A 289 -0.34 -22.89 -15.01
CA PRO A 289 0.57 -22.77 -16.12
C PRO A 289 0.09 -21.62 -17.01
N SER A 290 0.88 -20.55 -17.09
CA SER A 290 0.66 -19.50 -18.07
C SER A 290 0.63 -20.20 -19.42
N THR A 291 -0.46 -20.11 -20.15
CA THR A 291 -0.52 -20.48 -21.56
C THR A 291 0.50 -19.59 -22.26
N ARG A 292 1.73 -20.08 -22.35
CA ARG A 292 2.74 -19.47 -23.23
C ARG A 292 2.07 -19.40 -24.59
N ILE A 293 1.72 -18.19 -25.03
CA ILE A 293 1.41 -17.92 -26.42
C ILE A 293 2.61 -18.46 -27.19
N ARG A 294 2.40 -19.60 -27.82
CA ARG A 294 3.38 -20.22 -28.70
C ARG A 294 3.65 -19.21 -29.80
N ARG A 295 4.73 -18.44 -29.65
CA ARG A 295 5.27 -17.66 -30.77
C ARG A 295 5.54 -18.67 -31.86
N SER A 296 4.69 -18.69 -32.91
CA SER A 296 4.93 -19.41 -34.14
C SER A 296 6.30 -19.00 -34.65
N LYS A 297 7.21 -19.97 -34.72
CA LYS A 297 8.48 -19.79 -35.44
C LYS A 297 8.16 -19.30 -36.85
N PRO A 298 8.84 -18.26 -37.37
CA PRO A 298 8.72 -17.93 -38.77
C PRO A 298 9.21 -19.14 -39.59
N MET A 299 8.36 -19.61 -40.48
CA MET A 299 8.71 -20.60 -41.48
C MET A 299 9.79 -19.99 -42.37
N ILE A 300 11.02 -20.44 -42.20
CA ILE A 300 12.09 -20.15 -43.17
C ILE A 300 11.74 -20.97 -44.44
N SER A 301 11.23 -20.28 -45.46
CA SER A 301 11.10 -20.86 -46.79
C SER A 301 12.50 -21.12 -47.32
N ARG A 302 12.89 -22.41 -47.43
CA ARG A 302 13.98 -22.85 -48.31
C ARG A 302 13.45 -22.75 -49.71
N SER A 303 13.87 -21.72 -50.47
CA SER A 303 13.86 -21.73 -51.93
C SER A 303 15.21 -22.26 -52.40
N GLN A 304 15.12 -23.29 -53.19
CA GLN A 304 16.21 -23.84 -54.00
C GLN A 304 16.66 -22.81 -55.04
#